data_15e9b9f5cafc5b9508d5c5d367c64c3d
#
_entry.id   15e9b9f5cafc5b9508d5c5d367c64c3d
#
_cell.length_a   1.000
_cell.length_b   1.000
_cell.length_c   1.000
_cell.angle_alpha   90.00
_cell.angle_beta   90.00
_cell.angle_gamma   90.00
#
_symmetry.space_group_name_H-M   'P 1'
#
loop_
_entity.id
_entity.type
_entity.pdbx_description
1 polymer ?
#
loop_
_entity_poly.entity_id
_entity_poly.type
_entity_poly.pdbx_seq_one_letter_code
_entity_poly.pdbx_strand_id
1 'polypeptide(L)'
;MSDTTGPDAAAGRGRAALIEGGVEFDGRDAALLRAVDAAGSVAGAASALGRSRARALSRIETLEGAYGTLVERRRGGEGGGGSRLAGSARELLDRYDRLQAVLAATASVPETVLRGTVEAIDGEIAVVDTAVGALSGLHGGTGDGADTDSDGDGDAVAVGDPVQVRIGADAVTVNDAANAVDPDATSARNRLTGRVSRIDSGETVSTVRVAVEPVDREATGDAAVDVTALITAESVDRLGLAPGDPVSLRWKATATRLVPHAE
;
A
#
# COMPACT_ATOMS: atom_id res chain seq x y z
N MET A 1 16.68 -36.13 -1.32
CA MET A 1 15.51 -35.43 -1.81
C MET A 1 14.73 -34.96 -0.58
N SER A 2 14.99 -33.78 -0.13
CA SER A 2 14.27 -33.14 0.98
C SER A 2 13.77 -31.82 0.46
N ASP A 3 12.49 -31.81 0.19
CA ASP A 3 11.72 -30.65 -0.26
C ASP A 3 11.55 -29.71 0.94
N THR A 4 12.36 -28.66 0.99
CA THR A 4 12.21 -27.60 1.97
C THR A 4 11.34 -26.52 1.34
N THR A 5 10.03 -26.71 1.40
CA THR A 5 9.04 -25.67 1.16
C THR A 5 9.27 -24.59 2.23
N GLY A 6 9.85 -23.46 1.80
CA GLY A 6 9.95 -22.27 2.63
C GLY A 6 8.56 -21.78 3.02
N PRO A 7 8.42 -21.02 4.13
CA PRO A 7 7.11 -20.54 4.56
C PRO A 7 6.49 -19.70 3.45
N ASP A 8 5.36 -20.18 2.96
CA ASP A 8 4.47 -19.48 2.02
C ASP A 8 4.13 -18.12 2.64
N ALA A 9 4.65 -17.05 2.04
CA ALA A 9 4.41 -15.71 2.55
C ALA A 9 2.91 -15.46 2.45
N ALA A 10 2.24 -15.31 3.58
CA ALA A 10 0.82 -15.03 3.65
C ALA A 10 0.50 -13.81 2.80
N ALA A 11 -0.19 -14.01 1.68
CA ALA A 11 -0.64 -12.93 0.82
C ALA A 11 -1.63 -12.05 1.60
N GLY A 12 -1.22 -10.83 1.95
CA GLY A 12 -2.06 -9.86 2.62
C GLY A 12 -3.24 -9.50 1.72
N ARG A 13 -4.47 -9.65 2.21
CA ARG A 13 -5.69 -9.17 1.54
C ARG A 13 -6.20 -7.95 2.28
N GLY A 14 -5.88 -6.76 1.76
CA GLY A 14 -6.49 -5.53 2.23
C GLY A 14 -7.98 -5.48 1.85
N ARG A 15 -8.83 -4.93 2.74
CA ARG A 15 -10.22 -4.60 2.44
C ARG A 15 -10.34 -3.09 2.33
N ALA A 16 -10.84 -2.61 1.19
CA ALA A 16 -11.20 -1.21 1.03
C ALA A 16 -12.62 -0.98 1.51
N ALA A 17 -12.85 0.19 2.06
CA ALA A 17 -14.16 0.75 2.30
C ALA A 17 -14.15 2.25 2.04
N LEU A 18 -15.26 2.79 1.54
CA LEU A 18 -15.51 4.21 1.48
C LEU A 18 -16.48 4.55 2.60
N ILE A 19 -16.24 5.62 3.35
CA ILE A 19 -17.09 6.04 4.47
C ILE A 19 -17.62 7.43 4.20
N GLU A 20 -18.94 7.60 4.27
CA GLU A 20 -19.61 8.89 4.14
C GLU A 20 -20.81 8.94 5.10
N GLY A 21 -20.91 10.00 5.89
CA GLY A 21 -21.97 10.14 6.87
C GLY A 21 -22.03 8.98 7.91
N GLY A 22 -20.90 8.34 8.21
CA GLY A 22 -20.84 7.17 9.09
C GLY A 22 -21.32 5.86 8.46
N VAL A 23 -21.66 5.86 7.15
CA VAL A 23 -22.07 4.67 6.40
C VAL A 23 -20.89 4.15 5.58
N GLU A 24 -20.50 2.92 5.85
CA GLU A 24 -19.46 2.22 5.13
C GLU A 24 -20.00 1.59 3.84
N PHE A 25 -19.29 1.78 2.71
CA PHE A 25 -19.51 1.10 1.43
C PHE A 25 -18.37 0.15 1.18
N ASP A 26 -18.63 -1.14 1.17
CA ASP A 26 -17.64 -2.21 1.06
C ASP A 26 -17.79 -3.07 -0.21
N GLY A 27 -16.97 -4.14 -0.32
CA GLY A 27 -17.02 -5.06 -1.46
C GLY A 27 -18.34 -5.83 -1.60
N ARG A 28 -19.11 -5.99 -0.52
CA ARG A 28 -20.42 -6.63 -0.57
C ARG A 28 -21.47 -5.70 -1.16
N ASP A 29 -21.32 -4.41 -0.94
CA ASP A 29 -22.18 -3.37 -1.50
C ASP A 29 -21.88 -3.15 -2.98
N ALA A 30 -20.58 -3.12 -3.33
CA ALA A 30 -20.15 -3.09 -4.73
C ALA A 30 -20.69 -4.29 -5.52
N ALA A 31 -20.63 -5.48 -4.95
CA ALA A 31 -21.20 -6.69 -5.56
C ALA A 31 -22.73 -6.59 -5.71
N LEU A 32 -23.44 -6.00 -4.72
CA LEU A 32 -24.89 -5.79 -4.79
C LEU A 32 -25.25 -4.84 -5.92
N LEU A 33 -24.61 -3.68 -6.03
CA LEU A 33 -24.89 -2.72 -7.10
C LEU A 33 -24.61 -3.31 -8.49
N ARG A 34 -23.48 -4.01 -8.66
CA ARG A 34 -23.15 -4.71 -9.94
C ARG A 34 -24.18 -5.78 -10.28
N ALA A 35 -24.66 -6.51 -9.29
CA ALA A 35 -25.70 -7.52 -9.49
C ALA A 35 -27.04 -6.87 -9.89
N VAL A 36 -27.38 -5.68 -9.36
CA VAL A 36 -28.57 -4.91 -9.78
C VAL A 36 -28.45 -4.50 -11.25
N ASP A 37 -27.29 -4.03 -11.67
CA ASP A 37 -27.04 -3.63 -13.06
C ASP A 37 -27.18 -4.82 -14.02
N ALA A 38 -26.56 -5.95 -13.67
CA ALA A 38 -26.57 -7.17 -14.47
C ALA A 38 -27.97 -7.82 -14.55
N ALA A 39 -28.69 -7.89 -13.42
CA ALA A 39 -30.01 -8.53 -13.33
C ALA A 39 -31.17 -7.60 -13.75
N GLY A 40 -30.93 -6.28 -13.91
CA GLY A 40 -31.96 -5.28 -14.19
C GLY A 40 -33.02 -5.14 -13.11
N SER A 41 -32.82 -5.75 -11.94
CA SER A 41 -33.74 -5.66 -10.80
C SER A 41 -33.07 -6.02 -9.47
N VAL A 42 -33.51 -5.38 -8.38
CA VAL A 42 -33.04 -5.69 -7.02
C VAL A 42 -33.42 -7.12 -6.60
N ALA A 43 -34.56 -7.63 -7.07
CA ALA A 43 -34.98 -9.00 -6.77
C ALA A 43 -34.07 -10.03 -7.44
N GLY A 44 -33.73 -9.83 -8.72
CA GLY A 44 -32.79 -10.68 -9.46
C GLY A 44 -31.38 -10.63 -8.83
N ALA A 45 -30.90 -9.43 -8.48
CA ALA A 45 -29.62 -9.25 -7.80
C ALA A 45 -29.56 -10.00 -6.46
N ALA A 46 -30.60 -9.87 -5.63
CA ALA A 46 -30.70 -10.55 -4.34
C ALA A 46 -30.68 -12.09 -4.52
N SER A 47 -31.40 -12.61 -5.52
CA SER A 47 -31.40 -14.03 -5.85
C SER A 47 -30.01 -14.51 -6.29
N ALA A 48 -29.36 -13.78 -7.20
CA ALA A 48 -28.02 -14.12 -7.70
C ALA A 48 -26.96 -14.13 -6.59
N LEU A 49 -27.11 -13.31 -5.57
CA LEU A 49 -26.21 -13.23 -4.42
C LEU A 49 -26.62 -14.10 -3.22
N GLY A 50 -27.69 -14.92 -3.33
CA GLY A 50 -28.19 -15.73 -2.23
C GLY A 50 -28.68 -14.93 -1.04
N ARG A 51 -29.20 -13.71 -1.25
CA ARG A 51 -29.68 -12.77 -0.21
C ARG A 51 -31.18 -12.59 -0.28
N SER A 52 -31.81 -12.21 0.87
CA SER A 52 -33.22 -11.83 0.82
C SER A 52 -33.36 -10.45 0.15
N ARG A 53 -34.42 -10.32 -0.68
CA ARG A 53 -34.77 -9.05 -1.34
C ARG A 53 -34.97 -7.91 -0.34
N ALA A 54 -35.58 -8.19 0.82
CA ALA A 54 -35.81 -7.18 1.84
C ALA A 54 -34.50 -6.60 2.38
N ARG A 55 -33.51 -7.46 2.67
CA ARG A 55 -32.16 -7.03 3.13
C ARG A 55 -31.43 -6.25 2.05
N ALA A 56 -31.54 -6.66 0.79
CA ALA A 56 -30.93 -5.93 -0.33
C ALA A 56 -31.52 -4.53 -0.47
N LEU A 57 -32.86 -4.38 -0.40
CA LEU A 57 -33.53 -3.08 -0.44
C LEU A 57 -33.15 -2.19 0.74
N SER A 58 -33.21 -2.71 1.97
CA SER A 58 -32.83 -1.96 3.18
C SER A 58 -31.37 -1.49 3.12
N ARG A 59 -30.46 -2.32 2.61
CA ARG A 59 -29.05 -1.90 2.45
C ARG A 59 -28.89 -0.79 1.41
N ILE A 60 -29.58 -0.90 0.26
CA ILE A 60 -29.58 0.15 -0.76
C ILE A 60 -30.12 1.47 -0.18
N GLU A 61 -31.23 1.43 0.56
CA GLU A 61 -31.79 2.61 1.23
C GLU A 61 -30.82 3.25 2.22
N THR A 62 -30.09 2.44 3.02
CA THR A 62 -29.04 2.93 3.92
C THR A 62 -27.92 3.62 3.14
N LEU A 63 -27.44 3.01 2.06
CA LEU A 63 -26.40 3.58 1.21
C LEU A 63 -26.88 4.86 0.52
N GLU A 64 -28.12 4.88 0.01
CA GLU A 64 -28.70 6.07 -0.64
C GLU A 64 -28.85 7.25 0.33
N GLY A 65 -29.03 6.99 1.61
CA GLY A 65 -29.04 8.01 2.66
C GLY A 65 -27.73 8.76 2.80
N ALA A 66 -26.59 8.10 2.54
CA ALA A 66 -25.26 8.69 2.63
C ALA A 66 -24.72 9.16 1.26
N TYR A 67 -24.86 8.32 0.24
CA TYR A 67 -24.23 8.51 -1.09
C TYR A 67 -25.15 9.06 -2.17
N GLY A 68 -26.41 9.41 -1.82
CA GLY A 68 -27.42 9.85 -2.78
C GLY A 68 -28.05 8.70 -3.55
N THR A 69 -28.89 8.99 -4.54
CA THR A 69 -29.63 7.97 -5.30
C THR A 69 -28.68 7.03 -6.04
N LEU A 70 -28.72 5.74 -5.73
CA LEU A 70 -27.87 4.71 -6.34
C LEU A 70 -28.65 3.85 -7.34
N VAL A 71 -29.95 3.62 -7.10
CA VAL A 71 -30.79 2.75 -7.93
C VAL A 71 -32.04 3.47 -8.39
N GLU A 72 -32.19 3.62 -9.69
CA GLU A 72 -33.39 4.20 -10.31
C GLU A 72 -34.39 3.12 -10.73
N ARG A 73 -35.68 3.33 -10.42
CA ARG A 73 -36.74 2.45 -10.90
C ARG A 73 -37.13 2.82 -12.33
N ARG A 74 -37.16 1.83 -13.21
CA ARG A 74 -37.75 1.97 -14.54
C ARG A 74 -39.23 1.58 -14.46
N ARG A 75 -40.13 2.51 -14.81
CA ARG A 75 -41.57 2.18 -14.97
C ARG A 75 -41.72 1.24 -16.14
N GLY A 76 -42.34 0.08 -15.89
CA GLY A 76 -42.58 -0.92 -16.92
C GLY A 76 -43.74 -0.55 -17.81
N GLY A 77 -43.57 -0.76 -19.14
CA GLY A 77 -44.65 -1.07 -20.05
C GLY A 77 -44.97 -2.56 -19.98
N GLU A 78 -45.57 -3.18 -21.02
CA GLU A 78 -46.04 -4.57 -21.09
C GLU A 78 -45.02 -5.68 -20.70
N GLY A 79 -43.79 -5.35 -20.21
CA GLY A 79 -42.74 -6.28 -19.80
C GLY A 79 -42.28 -6.18 -18.34
N GLY A 80 -42.98 -5.45 -17.45
CA GLY A 80 -42.60 -5.33 -16.04
C GLY A 80 -41.53 -4.27 -15.76
N GLY A 81 -41.62 -3.63 -14.58
CA GLY A 81 -40.64 -2.60 -14.13
C GLY A 81 -39.30 -3.21 -13.73
N GLY A 82 -38.24 -2.48 -14.00
CA GLY A 82 -36.86 -2.86 -13.65
C GLY A 82 -36.17 -1.84 -12.76
N SER A 83 -34.92 -2.10 -12.45
CA SER A 83 -34.01 -1.18 -11.77
C SER A 83 -32.74 -1.01 -12.59
N ARG A 84 -32.15 0.18 -12.58
CA ARG A 84 -30.83 0.46 -13.17
C ARG A 84 -30.00 1.26 -12.19
N LEU A 85 -28.69 1.26 -12.36
CA LEU A 85 -27.83 2.12 -11.59
C LEU A 85 -27.98 3.59 -12.02
N ALA A 86 -28.01 4.49 -11.04
CA ALA A 86 -27.87 5.92 -11.24
C ALA A 86 -26.43 6.29 -11.64
N GLY A 87 -26.17 7.51 -12.08
CA GLY A 87 -24.84 8.02 -12.38
C GLY A 87 -23.92 7.96 -11.15
N SER A 88 -24.43 8.44 -10.01
CA SER A 88 -23.74 8.39 -8.69
C SER A 88 -23.30 6.99 -8.26
N ALA A 89 -24.09 5.96 -8.57
CA ALA A 89 -23.70 4.58 -8.26
C ALA A 89 -22.49 4.12 -9.09
N ARG A 90 -22.40 4.54 -10.37
CA ARG A 90 -21.24 4.22 -11.22
C ARG A 90 -20.00 4.95 -10.75
N GLU A 91 -20.11 6.23 -10.40
CA GLU A 91 -19.02 7.02 -9.82
C GLU A 91 -18.52 6.42 -8.50
N LEU A 92 -19.43 5.96 -7.63
CA LEU A 92 -19.11 5.30 -6.37
C LEU A 92 -18.38 3.97 -6.60
N LEU A 93 -18.85 3.16 -7.55
CA LEU A 93 -18.16 1.93 -7.96
C LEU A 93 -16.76 2.20 -8.53
N ASP A 94 -16.62 3.22 -9.39
CA ASP A 94 -15.32 3.61 -9.95
C ASP A 94 -14.34 4.09 -8.86
N ARG A 95 -14.83 4.83 -7.85
CA ARG A 95 -14.00 5.23 -6.69
C ARG A 95 -13.56 4.02 -5.88
N TYR A 96 -14.49 3.09 -5.62
CA TYR A 96 -14.19 1.86 -4.90
C TYR A 96 -13.19 0.99 -5.65
N ASP A 97 -13.35 0.83 -6.96
CA ASP A 97 -12.45 0.03 -7.80
C ASP A 97 -11.04 0.62 -7.85
N ARG A 98 -10.90 1.94 -7.94
CA ARG A 98 -9.61 2.60 -7.84
C ARG A 98 -8.93 2.34 -6.49
N LEU A 99 -9.69 2.45 -5.39
CA LEU A 99 -9.15 2.19 -4.05
C LEU A 99 -8.71 0.72 -3.91
N GLN A 100 -9.51 -0.24 -4.40
CA GLN A 100 -9.15 -1.66 -4.41
C GLN A 100 -7.91 -1.94 -5.26
N ALA A 101 -7.80 -1.31 -6.43
CA ALA A 101 -6.64 -1.46 -7.31
C ALA A 101 -5.36 -0.95 -6.64
N VAL A 102 -5.41 0.20 -5.96
CA VAL A 102 -4.27 0.75 -5.21
C VAL A 102 -3.87 -0.18 -4.06
N LEU A 103 -4.84 -0.68 -3.28
CA LEU A 103 -4.56 -1.62 -2.18
C LEU A 103 -3.98 -2.94 -2.69
N ALA A 104 -4.51 -3.48 -3.78
CA ALA A 104 -4.00 -4.71 -4.38
C ALA A 104 -2.57 -4.53 -4.92
N ALA A 105 -2.30 -3.41 -5.57
CA ALA A 105 -0.97 -3.08 -6.07
C ALA A 105 0.03 -2.95 -4.90
N THR A 106 -0.34 -2.24 -3.84
CA THR A 106 0.51 -2.07 -2.66
C THR A 106 0.75 -3.40 -1.92
N ALA A 107 -0.28 -4.23 -1.76
CA ALA A 107 -0.18 -5.50 -1.06
C ALA A 107 0.68 -6.56 -1.79
N SER A 108 0.92 -6.39 -3.09
CA SER A 108 1.74 -7.28 -3.91
C SER A 108 3.20 -6.86 -4.03
N VAL A 109 3.54 -5.62 -3.63
CA VAL A 109 4.92 -5.12 -3.65
C VAL A 109 5.66 -5.61 -2.41
N PRO A 110 6.82 -6.28 -2.57
CA PRO A 110 7.66 -6.61 -1.43
C PRO A 110 8.06 -5.35 -0.65
N GLU A 111 8.12 -5.45 0.67
CA GLU A 111 8.57 -4.35 1.52
C GLU A 111 9.84 -4.72 2.27
N THR A 112 10.72 -3.75 2.44
CA THR A 112 11.78 -3.79 3.45
C THR A 112 11.26 -3.12 4.71
N VAL A 113 11.37 -3.81 5.85
CA VAL A 113 10.98 -3.28 7.16
C VAL A 113 12.21 -3.26 8.06
N LEU A 114 12.61 -2.07 8.48
CA LEU A 114 13.70 -1.85 9.42
C LEU A 114 13.15 -1.33 10.74
N ARG A 115 13.87 -1.59 11.81
CA ARG A 115 13.59 -0.97 13.11
C ARG A 115 14.57 0.17 13.33
N GLY A 116 14.13 1.22 14.02
CA GLY A 116 14.98 2.33 14.36
C GLY A 116 14.36 3.23 15.40
N THR A 117 15.12 4.24 15.82
CA THR A 117 14.71 5.25 16.80
C THR A 117 14.68 6.62 16.12
N VAL A 118 13.65 7.39 16.39
CA VAL A 118 13.51 8.73 15.81
C VAL A 118 14.54 9.67 16.42
N GLU A 119 15.39 10.25 15.58
CA GLU A 119 16.43 11.21 16.00
C GLU A 119 15.97 12.67 15.89
N ALA A 120 15.20 12.98 14.83
CA ALA A 120 14.75 14.34 14.56
C ALA A 120 13.42 14.34 13.80
N ILE A 121 12.64 15.39 13.96
CA ILE A 121 11.38 15.62 13.24
C ILE A 121 11.39 17.03 12.66
N ASP A 122 11.05 17.14 11.37
CA ASP A 122 10.90 18.39 10.63
C ASP A 122 9.60 18.33 9.80
N GLY A 123 8.54 18.94 10.33
CA GLY A 123 7.19 18.85 9.76
C GLY A 123 6.71 17.39 9.67
N GLU A 124 6.35 16.95 8.47
CA GLU A 124 5.86 15.60 8.20
C GLU A 124 6.98 14.55 8.01
N ILE A 125 8.26 14.99 8.02
CA ILE A 125 9.42 14.13 7.82
C ILE A 125 10.13 13.92 9.15
N ALA A 126 10.39 12.67 9.50
CA ALA A 126 11.29 12.34 10.59
C ALA A 126 12.56 11.63 10.05
N VAL A 127 13.64 11.81 10.77
CA VAL A 127 14.91 11.10 10.61
C VAL A 127 14.98 10.02 11.66
N VAL A 128 15.27 8.79 11.22
CA VAL A 128 15.30 7.59 12.06
C VAL A 128 16.69 6.98 11.98
N ASP A 129 17.33 6.80 13.11
CA ASP A 129 18.54 5.98 13.21
C ASP A 129 18.19 4.51 13.12
N THR A 130 18.83 3.82 12.17
CA THR A 130 18.61 2.39 11.91
C THR A 130 19.94 1.64 11.87
N ALA A 131 19.87 0.31 11.86
CA ALA A 131 21.07 -0.52 11.71
C ALA A 131 21.90 -0.19 10.46
N VAL A 132 21.30 0.36 9.41
CA VAL A 132 21.96 0.73 8.14
C VAL A 132 22.24 2.22 8.02
N GLY A 133 22.10 2.98 9.12
CA GLY A 133 22.28 4.44 9.20
C GLY A 133 20.98 5.22 9.20
N ALA A 134 21.09 6.53 9.16
CA ALA A 134 19.98 7.45 9.25
C ALA A 134 19.13 7.42 7.96
N LEU A 135 17.81 7.23 8.12
CA LEU A 135 16.83 7.23 7.04
C LEU A 135 15.74 8.26 7.33
N SER A 136 15.25 8.91 6.27
CA SER A 136 14.15 9.89 6.36
C SER A 136 12.85 9.27 5.86
N GLY A 137 11.74 9.53 6.55
CA GLY A 137 10.43 9.04 6.17
C GLY A 137 9.28 9.92 6.64
N LEU A 138 8.09 9.70 6.06
CA LEU A 138 6.86 10.33 6.50
C LEU A 138 6.33 9.62 7.75
N HIS A 139 5.99 10.39 8.77
CA HIS A 139 5.25 9.91 9.93
C HIS A 139 3.77 10.36 9.85
N GLY A 140 2.87 9.57 10.46
CA GLY A 140 1.42 9.76 10.32
C GLY A 140 0.80 10.94 11.09
N GLY A 141 1.61 11.76 11.73
CA GLY A 141 1.15 12.96 12.45
C GLY A 141 0.92 14.12 11.50
N THR A 142 -0.24 14.23 10.88
CA THR A 142 -0.67 15.50 10.27
C THR A 142 -1.08 16.45 11.40
N GLY A 143 -0.11 17.10 11.97
CA GLY A 143 -0.36 18.27 12.80
C GLY A 143 -0.72 19.46 11.92
N ASP A 144 -1.91 19.56 11.40
CA ASP A 144 -2.50 20.85 11.11
C ASP A 144 -3.07 21.37 12.44
N GLY A 145 -2.28 22.26 13.05
CA GLY A 145 -2.60 22.84 14.35
C GLY A 145 -3.84 23.71 14.26
N ALA A 146 -4.93 23.22 14.74
CA ALA A 146 -6.04 23.94 15.35
C ALA A 146 -7.30 23.06 15.45
N ASP A 147 -7.30 21.99 16.23
CA ASP A 147 -8.50 21.53 16.93
C ASP A 147 -8.10 20.45 17.95
N THR A 148 -7.89 20.91 19.19
CA THR A 148 -7.51 20.10 20.35
C THR A 148 -8.69 19.37 20.98
N ASP A 149 -9.66 18.90 20.22
CA ASP A 149 -10.84 18.19 20.75
C ASP A 149 -11.17 16.88 20.00
N SER A 150 -10.14 16.20 19.48
CA SER A 150 -10.32 14.81 19.06
C SER A 150 -9.50 13.94 19.99
N ASP A 151 -10.20 13.12 20.80
CA ASP A 151 -9.66 11.93 21.48
C ASP A 151 -9.14 10.91 20.45
N GLY A 152 -8.14 11.29 19.68
CA GLY A 152 -7.37 10.47 18.73
C GLY A 152 -6.11 10.00 19.41
N ASP A 153 -6.29 9.00 20.29
CA ASP A 153 -5.20 8.26 20.92
C ASP A 153 -4.32 7.61 19.85
N GLY A 154 -3.05 8.02 19.76
CA GLY A 154 -2.05 7.01 19.54
C GLY A 154 -1.20 6.98 18.28
N ASP A 155 -1.05 8.01 17.41
CA ASP A 155 -0.13 7.88 16.26
C ASP A 155 0.87 9.05 16.07
N ALA A 156 1.01 9.94 17.02
CA ALA A 156 2.03 10.99 16.96
C ALA A 156 3.40 10.41 17.34
N VAL A 157 4.31 10.36 16.36
CA VAL A 157 5.70 9.94 16.57
C VAL A 157 6.50 11.08 17.19
N ALA A 158 7.27 10.81 18.25
CA ALA A 158 8.14 11.77 18.94
C ALA A 158 9.62 11.36 18.80
N VAL A 159 10.52 12.33 19.05
CA VAL A 159 11.96 12.05 19.13
C VAL A 159 12.23 11.07 20.27
N GLY A 160 12.97 10.02 19.99
CA GLY A 160 13.27 8.92 20.92
C GLY A 160 12.34 7.72 20.78
N ASP A 161 11.24 7.83 20.03
CA ASP A 161 10.30 6.71 19.85
C ASP A 161 10.86 5.60 18.96
N PRO A 162 10.61 4.32 19.30
CA PRO A 162 10.89 3.20 18.44
C PRO A 162 9.88 3.13 17.30
N VAL A 163 10.36 3.01 16.06
CA VAL A 163 9.51 2.94 14.87
C VAL A 163 9.96 1.84 13.91
N GLN A 164 9.03 1.39 13.08
CA GLN A 164 9.32 0.64 11.87
C GLN A 164 9.44 1.60 10.69
N VAL A 165 10.55 1.49 9.97
CA VAL A 165 10.79 2.15 8.68
C VAL A 165 10.37 1.20 7.57
N ARG A 166 9.31 1.51 6.84
CA ARG A 166 8.75 0.65 5.78
C ARG A 166 9.04 1.26 4.42
N ILE A 167 9.66 0.46 3.55
CA ILE A 167 10.13 0.87 2.22
C ILE A 167 9.56 -0.11 1.20
N GLY A 168 8.69 0.36 0.31
CA GLY A 168 8.21 -0.45 -0.82
C GLY A 168 9.33 -0.71 -1.82
N ALA A 169 9.45 -1.93 -2.30
CA ALA A 169 10.50 -2.30 -3.25
C ALA A 169 10.42 -1.52 -4.58
N ASP A 170 9.23 -1.08 -4.97
CA ASP A 170 8.96 -0.27 -6.16
C ASP A 170 9.47 1.18 -6.03
N ALA A 171 9.68 1.65 -4.80
CA ALA A 171 10.26 2.97 -4.55
C ALA A 171 11.78 2.99 -4.68
N VAL A 172 12.44 1.84 -4.61
CA VAL A 172 13.90 1.74 -4.56
C VAL A 172 14.49 1.72 -5.96
N THR A 173 15.33 2.71 -6.26
CA THR A 173 16.12 2.77 -7.49
C THR A 173 17.49 2.13 -7.26
N VAL A 174 17.87 1.21 -8.12
CA VAL A 174 19.20 0.57 -8.13
C VAL A 174 20.08 1.28 -9.14
N ASN A 175 21.27 1.68 -8.71
CA ASN A 175 22.28 2.30 -9.57
C ASN A 175 23.58 1.51 -9.45
N ASP A 176 24.34 1.48 -10.55
CA ASP A 176 25.72 1.02 -10.50
C ASP A 176 26.52 1.89 -9.53
N ALA A 177 27.27 1.26 -8.63
CA ALA A 177 28.07 1.97 -7.62
C ALA A 177 29.19 2.84 -8.25
N ALA A 178 29.70 2.45 -9.43
CA ALA A 178 30.72 3.20 -10.16
C ALA A 178 30.19 4.49 -10.82
N ASN A 179 28.88 4.54 -11.11
CA ASN A 179 28.20 5.67 -11.75
C ASN A 179 27.33 6.42 -10.73
N ALA A 180 27.90 6.81 -9.60
CA ALA A 180 27.19 7.51 -8.55
C ALA A 180 26.61 8.83 -9.06
N VAL A 181 25.27 8.93 -9.05
CA VAL A 181 24.56 10.19 -9.30
C VAL A 181 24.93 11.17 -8.18
N ASP A 182 25.21 12.44 -8.55
CA ASP A 182 25.45 13.51 -7.59
C ASP A 182 24.29 13.54 -6.55
N PRO A 183 24.60 13.44 -5.25
CA PRO A 183 23.57 13.51 -4.20
C PRO A 183 22.69 14.75 -4.29
N ASP A 184 23.23 15.87 -4.70
CA ASP A 184 22.52 17.15 -4.79
C ASP A 184 21.70 17.30 -6.08
N ALA A 185 21.88 16.41 -7.04
CA ALA A 185 21.14 16.41 -8.32
C ALA A 185 19.85 15.56 -8.28
N THR A 186 19.42 15.08 -7.10
CA THR A 186 18.24 14.23 -6.97
C THR A 186 17.38 14.59 -5.76
N SER A 187 16.07 14.37 -5.86
CA SER A 187 15.13 14.48 -4.74
C SER A 187 15.11 13.25 -3.81
N ALA A 188 15.90 12.22 -4.12
CA ALA A 188 16.04 11.03 -3.28
C ALA A 188 16.94 11.36 -2.09
N ARG A 189 16.36 11.49 -0.89
CA ARG A 189 17.11 11.79 0.35
C ARG A 189 17.74 10.55 0.97
N ASN A 190 17.10 9.38 0.81
CA ASN A 190 17.62 8.12 1.31
C ASN A 190 18.61 7.52 0.33
N ARG A 191 19.74 7.06 0.86
CA ARG A 191 20.80 6.43 0.08
C ARG A 191 21.49 5.37 0.92
N LEU A 192 21.65 4.18 0.32
CA LEU A 192 22.45 3.09 0.88
C LEU A 192 23.38 2.54 -0.19
N THR A 193 24.45 1.90 0.24
CA THR A 193 25.33 1.13 -0.63
C THR A 193 25.38 -0.30 -0.12
N GLY A 194 25.43 -1.26 -1.03
CA GLY A 194 25.46 -2.68 -0.67
C GLY A 194 25.89 -3.54 -1.84
N ARG A 195 25.73 -4.84 -1.66
CA ARG A 195 25.99 -5.83 -2.71
C ARG A 195 24.73 -6.60 -3.04
N VAL A 196 24.51 -6.87 -4.31
CA VAL A 196 23.42 -7.75 -4.74
C VAL A 196 23.61 -9.12 -4.09
N SER A 197 22.65 -9.51 -3.24
CA SER A 197 22.66 -10.83 -2.60
C SER A 197 21.91 -11.86 -3.45
N ARG A 198 20.81 -11.44 -4.10
CA ARG A 198 19.96 -12.31 -4.91
C ARG A 198 19.18 -11.52 -5.96
N ILE A 199 18.94 -12.16 -7.10
CA ILE A 199 18.02 -11.68 -8.13
C ILE A 199 16.99 -12.79 -8.40
N ASP A 200 15.72 -12.49 -8.15
CA ASP A 200 14.60 -13.36 -8.51
C ASP A 200 14.00 -12.80 -9.82
N SER A 201 14.41 -13.38 -10.94
CA SER A 201 14.05 -12.93 -12.28
C SER A 201 12.62 -13.34 -12.63
N GLY A 202 11.80 -12.37 -13.07
CA GLY A 202 10.50 -12.59 -13.69
C GLY A 202 10.54 -12.25 -15.17
N GLU A 203 9.46 -12.51 -15.88
CA GLU A 203 9.37 -12.24 -17.32
C GLU A 203 9.49 -10.74 -17.64
N THR A 204 8.88 -9.88 -16.86
CA THR A 204 8.84 -8.43 -17.08
C THR A 204 9.47 -7.66 -15.92
N VAL A 205 9.32 -8.16 -14.69
CA VAL A 205 9.73 -7.53 -13.45
C VAL A 205 10.58 -8.50 -12.65
N SER A 206 11.67 -8.01 -12.08
CA SER A 206 12.61 -8.77 -11.25
C SER A 206 12.71 -8.17 -9.86
N THR A 207 12.85 -9.01 -8.86
CA THR A 207 13.13 -8.61 -7.47
C THR A 207 14.62 -8.75 -7.21
N VAL A 208 15.26 -7.64 -6.85
CA VAL A 208 16.68 -7.58 -6.50
C VAL A 208 16.80 -7.38 -5.00
N ARG A 209 17.51 -8.27 -4.30
CA ARG A 209 17.87 -8.13 -2.90
C ARG A 209 19.29 -7.65 -2.79
N VAL A 210 19.50 -6.65 -1.94
CA VAL A 210 20.81 -6.02 -1.74
C VAL A 210 21.16 -6.12 -0.27
N ALA A 211 22.22 -6.81 0.03
CA ALA A 211 22.80 -6.90 1.36
C ALA A 211 23.53 -5.59 1.68
N VAL A 212 23.05 -4.87 2.68
CA VAL A 212 23.62 -3.64 3.22
C VAL A 212 24.26 -3.95 4.56
N GLU A 213 25.51 -3.57 4.72
CA GLU A 213 26.23 -3.80 5.98
C GLU A 213 25.77 -2.80 7.05
N PRO A 214 25.59 -3.23 8.31
CA PRO A 214 25.29 -2.33 9.41
C PRO A 214 26.40 -1.28 9.61
N VAL A 215 26.00 -0.07 10.00
CA VAL A 215 26.93 1.03 10.32
C VAL A 215 27.68 0.74 11.61
N ASP A 216 27.00 0.18 12.60
CA ASP A 216 27.56 -0.23 13.88
C ASP A 216 27.42 -1.75 14.06
N ARG A 217 28.50 -2.49 13.75
CA ARG A 217 28.55 -3.94 13.87
C ARG A 217 28.61 -4.43 15.32
N GLU A 218 29.10 -3.61 16.24
CA GLU A 218 29.21 -3.99 17.65
C GLU A 218 27.83 -3.96 18.34
N ALA A 219 26.96 -3.01 17.96
CA ALA A 219 25.62 -2.87 18.51
C ALA A 219 24.59 -3.81 17.85
N THR A 220 24.71 -4.08 16.55
CA THR A 220 23.68 -4.76 15.75
C THR A 220 24.06 -6.19 15.31
N GLY A 221 25.30 -6.59 15.53
CA GLY A 221 25.83 -7.86 15.02
C GLY A 221 26.26 -7.78 13.55
N ASP A 222 26.94 -8.85 13.08
CA ASP A 222 27.56 -8.89 11.74
C ASP A 222 26.56 -9.21 10.59
N ALA A 223 25.27 -9.38 10.88
CA ALA A 223 24.30 -9.77 9.87
C ALA A 223 23.95 -8.59 8.97
N ALA A 224 24.25 -8.70 7.68
CA ALA A 224 23.80 -7.73 6.69
C ALA A 224 22.27 -7.67 6.63
N VAL A 225 21.75 -6.49 6.37
CA VAL A 225 20.31 -6.23 6.21
C VAL A 225 19.94 -6.29 4.73
N ASP A 226 18.98 -7.13 4.36
CA ASP A 226 18.49 -7.19 2.99
C ASP A 226 17.51 -6.06 2.70
N VAL A 227 17.85 -5.20 1.74
CA VAL A 227 16.95 -4.21 1.16
C VAL A 227 16.48 -4.71 -0.20
N THR A 228 15.17 -4.69 -0.42
CA THR A 228 14.55 -5.20 -1.65
C THR A 228 14.22 -4.07 -2.62
N ALA A 229 14.54 -4.27 -3.89
CA ALA A 229 14.12 -3.41 -5.00
C ALA A 229 13.35 -4.23 -6.04
N LEU A 230 12.30 -3.62 -6.61
CA LEU A 230 11.51 -4.17 -7.70
C LEU A 230 11.81 -3.37 -8.97
N ILE A 231 12.48 -3.97 -9.95
CA ILE A 231 12.88 -3.29 -11.18
C ILE A 231 12.47 -4.12 -12.41
N THR A 232 12.50 -3.54 -13.60
CA THR A 232 12.21 -4.30 -14.83
C THR A 232 13.33 -5.29 -15.15
N ALA A 233 12.98 -6.40 -15.79
CA ALA A 233 13.97 -7.37 -16.28
C ALA A 233 14.98 -6.70 -17.23
N GLU A 234 14.50 -5.81 -18.11
CA GLU A 234 15.37 -4.98 -18.98
C GLU A 234 16.39 -4.16 -18.17
N SER A 235 16.01 -3.63 -16.99
CA SER A 235 16.94 -2.87 -16.16
C SER A 235 18.01 -3.77 -15.52
N VAL A 236 17.68 -5.00 -15.16
CA VAL A 236 18.68 -5.98 -14.71
C VAL A 236 19.72 -6.24 -15.79
N ASP A 237 19.25 -6.48 -17.03
CA ASP A 237 20.14 -6.74 -18.19
C ASP A 237 20.98 -5.50 -18.55
N ARG A 238 20.37 -4.32 -18.59
CA ARG A 238 21.05 -3.07 -18.94
C ARG A 238 22.13 -2.68 -17.94
N LEU A 239 21.89 -2.93 -16.65
CA LEU A 239 22.87 -2.69 -15.59
C LEU A 239 23.86 -3.83 -15.44
N GLY A 240 23.61 -4.98 -16.10
CA GLY A 240 24.45 -6.18 -16.02
C GLY A 240 24.52 -6.73 -14.60
N LEU A 241 23.43 -6.65 -13.82
CA LEU A 241 23.44 -7.01 -12.41
C LEU A 241 23.62 -8.51 -12.20
N ALA A 242 24.57 -8.86 -11.33
CA ALA A 242 24.79 -10.21 -10.86
C ALA A 242 24.97 -10.25 -9.32
N PRO A 243 24.71 -11.40 -8.68
CA PRO A 243 25.03 -11.56 -7.26
C PRO A 243 26.48 -11.23 -6.96
N GLY A 244 26.72 -10.42 -5.93
CA GLY A 244 28.03 -9.92 -5.52
C GLY A 244 28.37 -8.52 -6.03
N ASP A 245 27.65 -8.01 -7.02
CA ASP A 245 27.91 -6.68 -7.60
C ASP A 245 27.65 -5.56 -6.59
N PRO A 246 28.54 -4.56 -6.50
CA PRO A 246 28.32 -3.38 -5.66
C PRO A 246 27.29 -2.46 -6.32
N VAL A 247 26.31 -2.04 -5.56
CA VAL A 247 25.24 -1.13 -6.02
C VAL A 247 24.96 -0.01 -5.03
N SER A 248 24.40 1.09 -5.54
CA SER A 248 23.86 2.17 -4.74
C SER A 248 22.34 2.17 -4.87
N LEU A 249 21.66 2.17 -3.73
CA LEU A 249 20.21 2.26 -3.61
C LEU A 249 19.82 3.69 -3.30
N ARG A 250 18.72 4.17 -3.90
CA ARG A 250 18.17 5.51 -3.63
C ARG A 250 16.66 5.49 -3.66
N TRP A 251 16.05 6.26 -2.78
CA TRP A 251 14.61 6.49 -2.79
C TRP A 251 14.24 7.78 -2.03
N LYS A 252 13.02 8.26 -2.26
CA LYS A 252 12.53 9.48 -1.65
C LYS A 252 12.12 9.24 -0.19
N ALA A 253 12.33 10.21 0.69
CA ALA A 253 11.76 10.22 2.04
C ALA A 253 10.23 10.11 2.00
N THR A 254 9.56 10.75 1.03
CA THR A 254 8.11 10.70 0.86
C THR A 254 7.57 9.32 0.43
N ALA A 255 8.44 8.39 0.04
CA ALA A 255 8.09 6.99 -0.27
C ALA A 255 8.41 6.03 0.89
N THR A 256 8.89 6.56 2.02
CA THR A 256 9.16 5.80 3.25
C THR A 256 8.05 6.09 4.25
N ARG A 257 7.51 5.06 4.90
CA ARG A 257 6.50 5.19 5.95
C ARG A 257 7.10 4.82 7.30
N LEU A 258 6.87 5.67 8.28
CA LEU A 258 7.24 5.43 9.67
C LEU A 258 5.98 5.01 10.43
N VAL A 259 6.05 3.85 11.07
CA VAL A 259 4.93 3.29 11.84
C VAL A 259 5.40 3.09 13.26
N PRO A 260 4.67 3.60 14.28
CA PRO A 260 5.00 3.34 15.67
C PRO A 260 5.20 1.83 15.93
N HIS A 261 6.20 1.48 16.69
CA HIS A 261 6.49 0.10 17.07
C HIS A 261 6.19 -0.07 18.55
N ALA A 262 5.00 -0.61 18.86
CA ALA A 262 4.72 -1.07 20.22
C ALA A 262 5.57 -2.32 20.50
N GLU A 263 6.29 -2.31 21.61
CA GLU A 263 7.00 -3.50 22.15
C GLU A 263 6.03 -4.61 22.57
#